data_7f88e73029e4c9c0cd9e93bdc429139f
#
_entry.id   7f88e73029e4c9c0cd9e93bdc429139f
#
_cell.length_a   1.000
_cell.length_b   1.000
_cell.length_c   1.000
_cell.angle_alpha   90.00
_cell.angle_beta   90.00
_cell.angle_gamma   90.00
#
_symmetry.space_group_name_H-M   'P 1'
#
loop_
_entity.id
_entity.type
_entity.pdbx_description
1 polymer ?
#
loop_
_entity_poly.entity_id
_entity_poly.type
_entity_poly.pdbx_seq_one_letter_code
_entity_poly.pdbx_strand_id
1 'polypeptide(L)'
;NPDELQMGGRRAQITTLFADVRGFTSFGEKYEPEQLVSILNRYLSVAANAVLEQEGTIDKFLGDAIMAWFNAPIPQQDHPLRAVKAALAMMHAIDTLHGELESEFHLSFGVGIHYGAAVLGLIGNKMRLDYTAIGDSVTTAKRIQENAAGGQILISNDIYQMISGQVKASPVEPIQAKGKSQPIRVY
;
A
#
# COMPACT_ATOMS: atom_id res chain seq x y z
N ASN A 1 -20.71 -7.74 -15.32
CA ASN A 1 -21.10 -7.47 -16.71
C ASN A 1 -19.91 -6.89 -17.45
N PRO A 2 -19.34 -7.55 -18.50
CA PRO A 2 -18.15 -7.06 -19.21
C PRO A 2 -18.35 -5.67 -19.86
N ASP A 3 -19.61 -5.27 -20.06
CA ASP A 3 -19.95 -4.00 -20.71
C ASP A 3 -19.88 -2.79 -19.77
N GLU A 4 -19.64 -2.98 -18.47
CA GLU A 4 -19.47 -1.90 -17.49
C GLU A 4 -18.01 -1.43 -17.34
N LEU A 5 -17.08 -2.10 -18.01
CA LEU A 5 -15.70 -1.65 -18.12
C LEU A 5 -15.59 -0.60 -19.24
N GLN A 6 -16.21 0.53 -19.04
CA GLN A 6 -16.10 1.65 -19.98
C GLN A 6 -14.66 2.14 -20.01
N MET A 7 -14.12 2.29 -21.23
CA MET A 7 -12.92 3.07 -21.50
C MET A 7 -13.21 4.54 -21.10
N GLY A 8 -12.94 4.86 -19.87
CA GLY A 8 -13.20 6.17 -19.30
C GLY A 8 -13.22 6.03 -17.78
N GLY A 9 -12.34 6.72 -17.10
CA GLY A 9 -12.18 6.57 -15.67
C GLY A 9 -13.40 7.09 -14.90
N ARG A 10 -13.69 6.46 -13.77
CA ARG A 10 -14.65 6.93 -12.79
C ARG A 10 -13.93 7.58 -11.61
N ARG A 11 -14.32 8.80 -11.27
CA ARG A 11 -13.80 9.46 -10.06
C ARG A 11 -14.41 8.82 -8.82
N ALA A 12 -13.57 8.46 -7.86
CA ALA A 12 -13.98 7.92 -6.58
C ALA A 12 -13.08 8.42 -5.44
N GLN A 13 -13.63 8.50 -4.24
CA GLN A 13 -12.84 8.70 -3.03
C GLN A 13 -12.35 7.34 -2.57
N ILE A 14 -11.05 7.17 -2.47
CA ILE A 14 -10.42 5.91 -2.05
C ILE A 14 -9.38 6.14 -0.97
N THR A 15 -9.12 5.11 -0.20
CA THR A 15 -7.92 5.03 0.64
C THR A 15 -6.92 4.15 -0.08
N THR A 16 -5.78 4.72 -0.41
CA THR A 16 -4.69 4.02 -1.10
C THR A 16 -3.63 3.59 -0.09
N LEU A 17 -3.21 2.33 -0.21
CA LEU A 17 -2.14 1.73 0.59
C LEU A 17 -1.02 1.28 -0.33
N PHE A 18 0.20 1.71 -0.04
CA PHE A 18 1.42 1.14 -0.60
C PHE A 18 2.22 0.47 0.50
N ALA A 19 2.76 -0.70 0.21
CA ALA A 19 3.70 -1.39 1.09
C ALA A 19 4.84 -1.95 0.26
N ASP A 20 6.08 -1.77 0.71
CA ASP A 20 7.24 -2.37 0.06
C ASP A 20 8.13 -3.09 1.06
N VAL A 21 8.87 -4.07 0.55
CA VAL A 21 9.87 -4.79 1.33
C VAL A 21 11.13 -3.93 1.43
N ARG A 22 11.47 -3.55 2.64
CA ARG A 22 12.67 -2.73 2.90
C ARG A 22 13.94 -3.57 2.86
N GLY A 23 14.97 -3.04 2.19
CA GLY A 23 16.28 -3.68 2.09
C GLY A 23 16.36 -4.82 1.08
N PHE A 24 15.32 -5.06 0.29
CA PHE A 24 15.29 -6.17 -0.66
C PHE A 24 16.38 -6.10 -1.73
N THR A 25 16.71 -4.91 -2.22
CA THR A 25 17.77 -4.73 -3.24
C THR A 25 19.12 -5.19 -2.70
N SER A 26 19.50 -4.74 -1.51
CA SER A 26 20.76 -5.17 -0.86
C SER A 26 20.75 -6.66 -0.50
N PHE A 27 19.59 -7.17 -0.09
CA PHE A 27 19.39 -8.59 0.15
C PHE A 27 19.59 -9.41 -1.13
N GLY A 28 19.07 -8.90 -2.25
CA GLY A 28 19.15 -9.55 -3.56
C GLY A 28 20.56 -9.77 -4.10
N GLU A 29 21.53 -9.00 -3.64
CA GLU A 29 22.94 -9.15 -4.04
C GLU A 29 23.62 -10.40 -3.44
N LYS A 30 23.01 -11.03 -2.44
CA LYS A 30 23.61 -12.12 -1.64
C LYS A 30 23.09 -13.52 -2.01
N TYR A 31 22.01 -13.63 -2.75
CA TYR A 31 21.29 -14.89 -2.96
C TYR A 31 20.99 -15.14 -4.43
N GLU A 32 20.81 -16.40 -4.78
CA GLU A 32 20.42 -16.81 -6.13
C GLU A 32 19.00 -16.33 -6.47
N PRO A 33 18.72 -16.00 -7.75
CA PRO A 33 17.42 -15.45 -8.17
C PRO A 33 16.22 -16.28 -7.76
N GLU A 34 16.30 -17.60 -7.83
CA GLU A 34 15.21 -18.51 -7.47
C GLU A 34 14.88 -18.42 -5.97
N GLN A 35 15.89 -18.28 -5.13
CA GLN A 35 15.74 -18.11 -3.69
C GLN A 35 15.11 -16.76 -3.37
N LEU A 36 15.55 -15.71 -4.06
CA LEU A 36 14.99 -14.36 -3.91
C LEU A 36 13.51 -14.32 -4.25
N VAL A 37 13.11 -14.92 -5.37
CA VAL A 37 11.71 -14.98 -5.80
C VAL A 37 10.87 -15.74 -4.78
N SER A 38 11.37 -16.85 -4.27
CA SER A 38 10.67 -17.64 -3.24
C SER A 38 10.43 -16.83 -1.96
N ILE A 39 11.44 -16.13 -1.46
CA ILE A 39 11.33 -15.29 -0.26
C ILE A 39 10.40 -14.11 -0.52
N LEU A 40 10.58 -13.39 -1.63
CA LEU A 40 9.74 -12.26 -1.99
C LEU A 40 8.25 -12.66 -2.07
N ASN A 41 7.95 -13.79 -2.70
CA ASN A 41 6.57 -14.28 -2.82
C ASN A 41 5.93 -14.56 -1.46
N ARG A 42 6.69 -15.02 -0.48
CA ARG A 42 6.16 -15.23 0.88
C ARG A 42 5.76 -13.89 1.52
N TYR A 43 6.60 -12.87 1.41
CA TYR A 43 6.28 -11.52 1.92
C TYR A 43 5.10 -10.89 1.19
N LEU A 44 5.08 -10.94 -0.14
CA LEU A 44 3.98 -10.38 -0.93
C LEU A 44 2.65 -11.10 -0.67
N SER A 45 2.67 -12.41 -0.44
CA SER A 45 1.47 -13.17 -0.07
C SER A 45 0.90 -12.74 1.27
N VAL A 46 1.75 -12.49 2.26
CA VAL A 46 1.35 -11.95 3.56
C VAL A 46 0.67 -10.60 3.40
N ALA A 47 1.27 -9.71 2.62
CA ALA A 47 0.71 -8.38 2.35
C ALA A 47 -0.63 -8.45 1.62
N ALA A 48 -0.72 -9.27 0.58
CA ALA A 48 -1.94 -9.45 -0.20
C ALA A 48 -3.08 -10.01 0.65
N ASN A 49 -2.83 -11.02 1.46
CA ASN A 49 -3.83 -11.61 2.34
C ASN A 49 -4.37 -10.61 3.36
N ALA A 50 -3.51 -9.79 3.95
CA ALA A 50 -3.92 -8.75 4.89
C ALA A 50 -4.85 -7.72 4.26
N VAL A 51 -4.59 -7.32 3.02
CA VAL A 51 -5.46 -6.42 2.25
C VAL A 51 -6.81 -7.08 1.94
N LEU A 52 -6.79 -8.32 1.45
CA LEU A 52 -8.00 -9.05 1.06
C LEU A 52 -8.92 -9.35 2.26
N GLU A 53 -8.37 -9.65 3.42
CA GLU A 53 -9.15 -9.86 4.65
C GLU A 53 -9.94 -8.61 5.08
N GLN A 54 -9.46 -7.42 4.73
CA GLN A 54 -10.16 -6.16 4.95
C GLN A 54 -11.00 -5.74 3.73
N GLU A 55 -11.20 -6.65 2.77
CA GLU A 55 -11.96 -6.41 1.54
C GLU A 55 -11.40 -5.25 0.69
N GLY A 56 -10.08 -5.07 0.73
CA GLY A 56 -9.37 -4.16 -0.16
C GLY A 56 -9.21 -4.75 -1.56
N THR A 57 -8.95 -3.88 -2.51
CA THR A 57 -8.64 -4.24 -3.89
C THR A 57 -7.14 -4.15 -4.12
N ILE A 58 -6.52 -5.24 -4.54
CA ILE A 58 -5.12 -5.23 -4.95
C ILE A 58 -5.06 -4.78 -6.40
N ASP A 59 -4.32 -3.70 -6.66
CA ASP A 59 -4.09 -3.22 -8.01
C ASP A 59 -3.02 -4.07 -8.69
N LYS A 60 -1.80 -3.99 -8.18
CA LYS A 60 -0.66 -4.70 -8.77
C LYS A 60 0.47 -4.87 -7.77
N PHE A 61 1.35 -5.80 -8.11
CA PHE A 61 2.68 -5.89 -7.54
C PHE A 61 3.64 -5.06 -8.37
N LEU A 62 4.43 -4.22 -7.72
CA LEU A 62 5.43 -3.33 -8.33
C LEU A 62 6.82 -3.78 -7.86
N GLY A 63 7.32 -4.89 -8.43
CA GLY A 63 8.54 -5.52 -7.95
C GLY A 63 8.36 -6.05 -6.52
N ASP A 64 9.04 -5.42 -5.57
CA ASP A 64 8.98 -5.73 -4.14
C ASP A 64 7.91 -4.94 -3.36
N ALA A 65 6.98 -4.32 -4.07
CA ALA A 65 5.92 -3.51 -3.51
C ALA A 65 4.53 -3.98 -3.93
N ILE A 66 3.54 -3.65 -3.13
CA ILE A 66 2.12 -3.84 -3.43
C ILE A 66 1.39 -2.50 -3.38
N MET A 67 0.52 -2.29 -4.34
CA MET A 67 -0.43 -1.18 -4.37
C MET A 67 -1.84 -1.72 -4.22
N ALA A 68 -2.59 -1.15 -3.29
CA ALA A 68 -3.98 -1.53 -3.03
C ALA A 68 -4.81 -0.30 -2.68
N TRP A 69 -6.13 -0.43 -2.80
CA TRP A 69 -7.07 0.60 -2.34
C TRP A 69 -8.32 0.00 -1.72
N PHE A 70 -9.09 0.86 -1.05
CA PHE A 70 -10.33 0.54 -0.36
C PHE A 70 -11.42 1.52 -0.80
N ASN A 71 -12.68 1.12 -0.71
CA ASN A 71 -13.89 1.88 -1.08
C ASN A 71 -14.30 1.78 -2.55
N ALA A 72 -13.63 1.00 -3.36
CA ALA A 72 -14.02 0.75 -4.74
C ALA A 72 -13.54 -0.65 -5.18
N PRO A 73 -14.28 -1.36 -6.02
CA PRO A 73 -15.59 -1.00 -6.61
C PRO A 73 -16.74 -1.03 -5.61
N ILE A 74 -16.58 -1.71 -4.48
CA ILE A 74 -17.61 -1.84 -3.44
C ILE A 74 -17.41 -0.72 -2.41
N PRO A 75 -18.41 0.15 -2.19
CA PRO A 75 -18.32 1.22 -1.20
C PRO A 75 -18.16 0.69 0.22
N GLN A 76 -17.29 1.34 0.99
CA GLN A 76 -17.00 1.01 2.39
C GLN A 76 -16.95 2.31 3.20
N GLN A 77 -17.83 2.48 4.16
CA GLN A 77 -17.87 3.70 4.98
C GLN A 77 -16.62 3.86 5.86
N ASP A 78 -16.04 2.75 6.28
CA ASP A 78 -14.87 2.68 7.17
C ASP A 78 -13.56 2.39 6.42
N HIS A 79 -13.48 2.74 5.13
CA HIS A 79 -12.34 2.40 4.30
C HIS A 79 -10.98 2.91 4.84
N PRO A 80 -10.87 4.10 5.46
CA PRO A 80 -9.60 4.51 6.07
C PRO A 80 -9.17 3.59 7.22
N LEU A 81 -10.10 3.20 8.06
CA LEU A 81 -9.84 2.28 9.17
C LEU A 81 -9.47 0.88 8.67
N ARG A 82 -10.15 0.39 7.62
CA ARG A 82 -9.83 -0.90 6.99
C ARG A 82 -8.40 -0.94 6.46
N ALA A 83 -7.95 0.13 5.81
CA ALA A 83 -6.58 0.24 5.32
C ALA A 83 -5.56 0.16 6.46
N VAL A 84 -5.80 0.86 7.56
CA VAL A 84 -4.93 0.82 8.75
C VAL A 84 -4.95 -0.56 9.40
N LYS A 85 -6.12 -1.19 9.52
CA LYS A 85 -6.23 -2.57 10.02
C LYS A 85 -5.47 -3.56 9.14
N ALA A 86 -5.53 -3.40 7.83
CA ALA A 86 -4.77 -4.23 6.89
C ALA A 86 -3.26 -4.06 7.13
N ALA A 87 -2.78 -2.83 7.28
CA ALA A 87 -1.37 -2.56 7.56
C ALA A 87 -0.91 -3.16 8.90
N LEU A 88 -1.71 -3.05 9.95
CA LEU A 88 -1.42 -3.66 11.26
C LEU A 88 -1.40 -5.19 11.17
N ALA A 89 -2.38 -5.79 10.49
CA ALA A 89 -2.43 -7.23 10.26
C ALA A 89 -1.22 -7.72 9.46
N MET A 90 -0.79 -6.94 8.48
CA MET A 90 0.42 -7.20 7.69
C MET A 90 1.66 -7.25 8.59
N MET A 91 1.84 -6.28 9.48
CA MET A 91 2.98 -6.26 10.41
C MET A 91 2.97 -7.46 11.35
N HIS A 92 1.79 -7.81 11.88
CA HIS A 92 1.64 -8.98 12.74
C HIS A 92 1.94 -10.29 11.99
N ALA A 93 1.46 -10.44 10.77
CA ALA A 93 1.70 -11.63 9.95
C ALA A 93 3.19 -11.77 9.57
N ILE A 94 3.91 -10.65 9.41
CA ILE A 94 5.36 -10.66 9.19
C ILE A 94 6.09 -11.22 10.41
N ASP A 95 5.69 -10.84 11.62
CA ASP A 95 6.28 -11.40 12.84
C ASP A 95 6.09 -12.93 12.90
N THR A 96 4.93 -13.41 12.50
CA THR A 96 4.66 -14.85 12.39
C THR A 96 5.55 -15.50 11.33
N LEU A 97 5.69 -14.86 10.16
CA LEU A 97 6.57 -15.33 9.08
C LEU A 97 8.03 -15.39 9.53
N HIS A 98 8.50 -14.43 10.31
CA HIS A 98 9.84 -14.46 10.89
C HIS A 98 10.08 -15.66 11.78
N GLY A 99 9.05 -16.16 12.47
CA GLY A 99 9.14 -17.40 13.24
C GLY A 99 9.34 -18.67 12.39
N GLU A 100 9.00 -18.59 11.10
CA GLU A 100 9.15 -19.70 10.14
C GLU A 100 10.43 -19.61 9.30
N LEU A 101 11.09 -18.47 9.29
CA LEU A 101 12.26 -18.17 8.48
C LEU A 101 13.51 -18.05 9.35
N GLU A 102 14.65 -18.45 8.80
CA GLU A 102 15.95 -18.14 9.39
C GLU A 102 16.18 -16.62 9.44
N SER A 103 16.92 -16.15 10.44
CA SER A 103 17.10 -14.71 10.71
C SER A 103 17.69 -13.93 9.52
N GLU A 104 18.50 -14.59 8.68
CA GLU A 104 19.06 -13.97 7.46
C GLU A 104 18.00 -13.59 6.43
N PHE A 105 16.82 -14.21 6.48
CA PHE A 105 15.69 -13.95 5.59
C PHE A 105 14.63 -13.03 6.22
N HIS A 106 14.92 -12.40 7.36
CA HIS A 106 14.02 -11.49 8.02
C HIS A 106 14.07 -10.12 7.33
N LEU A 107 13.00 -9.79 6.62
CA LEU A 107 12.78 -8.49 5.99
C LEU A 107 11.56 -7.83 6.64
N SER A 108 11.39 -6.54 6.40
CA SER A 108 10.29 -5.77 6.94
C SER A 108 9.61 -4.96 5.83
N PHE A 109 8.36 -4.54 6.07
CA PHE A 109 7.64 -3.63 5.21
C PHE A 109 7.71 -2.19 5.72
N GLY A 110 7.77 -1.23 4.77
CA GLY A 110 7.38 0.15 5.00
C GLY A 110 6.01 0.38 4.34
N VAL A 111 5.07 0.94 5.08
CA VAL A 111 3.69 1.14 4.62
C VAL A 111 3.32 2.61 4.65
N GLY A 112 2.65 3.08 3.60
CA GLY A 112 2.09 4.43 3.51
C GLY A 112 0.62 4.39 3.12
N ILE A 113 -0.21 5.19 3.78
CA ILE A 113 -1.65 5.23 3.58
C ILE A 113 -2.11 6.67 3.46
N HIS A 114 -2.90 6.94 2.42
CA HIS A 114 -3.49 8.26 2.21
C HIS A 114 -4.91 8.11 1.64
N TYR A 115 -5.72 9.13 1.87
CA TYR A 115 -7.11 9.22 1.41
C TYR A 115 -7.26 10.37 0.43
N GLY A 116 -8.03 10.17 -0.60
CA GLY A 116 -8.38 11.24 -1.52
C GLY A 116 -9.05 10.76 -2.80
N ALA A 117 -9.40 11.71 -3.64
CA ALA A 117 -10.00 11.43 -4.93
C ALA A 117 -8.98 10.81 -5.90
N ALA A 118 -9.42 9.81 -6.64
CA ALA A 118 -8.67 9.21 -7.72
C ALA A 118 -9.60 8.88 -8.89
N VAL A 119 -9.04 8.68 -10.06
CA VAL A 119 -9.76 8.17 -11.22
C VAL A 119 -9.43 6.69 -11.37
N LEU A 120 -10.45 5.86 -11.27
CA LEU A 120 -10.39 4.42 -11.46
C LEU A 120 -10.85 4.07 -12.86
N GLY A 121 -10.10 3.28 -13.57
CA GLY A 121 -10.49 2.88 -14.92
C GLY A 121 -9.45 2.03 -15.65
N LEU A 122 -9.81 1.66 -16.86
CA LEU A 122 -8.91 0.97 -17.78
C LEU A 122 -7.95 1.97 -18.41
N ILE A 123 -6.68 1.79 -18.14
CA ILE A 123 -5.60 2.67 -18.59
C ILE A 123 -4.62 1.87 -19.43
N GLY A 124 -4.28 2.40 -20.59
CA GLY A 124 -3.37 1.75 -21.52
C GLY A 124 -3.79 1.94 -22.97
N ASN A 125 -3.42 1.00 -23.81
CA ASN A 125 -3.78 0.97 -25.21
C ASN A 125 -4.52 -0.34 -25.57
N LYS A 126 -4.94 -0.45 -26.83
CA LYS A 126 -5.70 -1.63 -27.31
C LYS A 126 -4.98 -2.96 -27.12
N MET A 127 -3.66 -2.95 -26.94
CA MET A 127 -2.85 -4.15 -26.77
C MET A 127 -2.68 -4.53 -25.30
N ARG A 128 -2.75 -3.55 -24.39
CA ARG A 128 -2.65 -3.77 -22.96
C ARG A 128 -3.43 -2.71 -22.20
N LEU A 129 -4.42 -3.17 -21.48
CA LEU A 129 -5.24 -2.36 -20.58
C LEU A 129 -5.09 -2.89 -19.16
N ASP A 130 -4.76 -2.00 -18.24
CA ASP A 130 -4.73 -2.30 -16.81
C ASP A 130 -5.83 -1.49 -16.11
N TYR A 131 -6.64 -2.14 -15.29
CA TYR A 131 -7.56 -1.44 -14.40
C TYR A 131 -6.77 -0.93 -13.21
N THR A 132 -6.72 0.37 -13.05
CA THR A 132 -5.89 0.99 -12.00
C THR A 132 -6.48 2.32 -11.52
N ALA A 133 -5.85 2.92 -10.52
CA ALA A 133 -6.20 4.22 -9.99
C ALA A 133 -5.09 5.25 -10.31
N ILE A 134 -5.50 6.43 -10.75
CA ILE A 134 -4.60 7.56 -11.01
C ILE A 134 -5.09 8.79 -10.27
N GLY A 135 -4.17 9.57 -9.76
CA GLY A 135 -4.44 10.87 -9.17
C GLY A 135 -3.36 11.32 -8.19
N ASP A 136 -3.42 12.57 -7.81
CA ASP A 136 -2.49 13.16 -6.84
C ASP A 136 -2.55 12.43 -5.48
N SER A 137 -3.73 11.96 -5.07
CA SER A 137 -3.90 11.19 -3.84
C SER A 137 -3.13 9.87 -3.85
N VAL A 138 -3.08 9.19 -4.99
CA VAL A 138 -2.30 7.95 -5.18
C VAL A 138 -0.81 8.25 -5.12
N THR A 139 -0.35 9.28 -5.81
CA THR A 139 1.04 9.73 -5.79
C THR A 139 1.47 10.13 -4.38
N THR A 140 0.59 10.81 -3.64
CA THR A 140 0.84 11.20 -2.24
C THR A 140 1.00 9.97 -1.34
N ALA A 141 0.13 8.97 -1.47
CA ALA A 141 0.25 7.72 -0.73
C ALA A 141 1.61 7.04 -0.98
N LYS A 142 2.07 7.02 -2.22
CA LYS A 142 3.38 6.48 -2.57
C LYS A 142 4.52 7.26 -1.92
N ARG A 143 4.46 8.59 -1.94
CA ARG A 143 5.44 9.47 -1.29
C ARG A 143 5.54 9.21 0.21
N ILE A 144 4.39 9.04 0.86
CA ILE A 144 4.34 8.71 2.29
C ILE A 144 5.03 7.36 2.53
N GLN A 145 4.70 6.35 1.74
CA GLN A 145 5.29 5.02 1.85
C GLN A 145 6.81 5.03 1.65
N GLU A 146 7.33 5.80 0.71
CA GLU A 146 8.77 5.91 0.44
C GLU A 146 9.55 6.45 1.65
N ASN A 147 8.90 7.18 2.54
CA ASN A 147 9.48 7.72 3.77
C ASN A 147 9.29 6.83 5.00
N ALA A 148 8.54 5.74 4.88
CA ALA A 148 8.36 4.80 5.98
C ALA A 148 9.60 3.93 6.17
N ALA A 149 10.06 3.81 7.40
CA ALA A 149 11.11 2.86 7.76
C ALA A 149 10.58 1.43 7.77
N GLY A 150 11.48 0.45 7.80
CA GLY A 150 11.08 -0.94 8.00
C GLY A 150 10.34 -1.12 9.32
N GLY A 151 9.18 -1.77 9.26
CA GLY A 151 8.29 -1.94 10.42
C GLY A 151 7.43 -0.72 10.73
N GLN A 152 7.48 0.33 9.92
CA GLN A 152 6.73 1.56 10.14
C GLN A 152 5.52 1.66 9.21
N ILE A 153 4.39 2.08 9.77
CA ILE A 153 3.19 2.45 9.05
C ILE A 153 3.04 3.97 9.17
N LEU A 154 3.09 4.67 8.05
CA LEU A 154 2.83 6.11 8.00
C LEU A 154 1.46 6.39 7.40
N ILE A 155 0.68 7.20 8.08
CA ILE A 155 -0.63 7.66 7.61
C ILE A 155 -0.62 9.17 7.44
N SER A 156 -1.34 9.68 6.43
CA SER A 156 -1.51 11.12 6.27
C SER A 156 -2.37 11.72 7.38
N ASN A 157 -2.26 13.03 7.58
CA ASN A 157 -3.12 13.75 8.50
C ASN A 157 -4.61 13.55 8.16
N ASP A 158 -4.97 13.47 6.89
CA ASP A 158 -6.36 13.22 6.47
C ASP A 158 -6.86 11.87 7.00
N ILE A 159 -6.07 10.81 6.88
CA ILE A 159 -6.39 9.51 7.49
C ILE A 159 -6.49 9.62 9.00
N TYR A 160 -5.52 10.25 9.65
CA TYR A 160 -5.49 10.39 11.11
C TYR A 160 -6.74 11.08 11.64
N GLN A 161 -7.20 12.15 10.99
CA GLN A 161 -8.41 12.88 11.40
C GLN A 161 -9.67 12.01 11.28
N MET A 162 -9.72 11.12 10.31
CA MET A 162 -10.89 10.25 10.08
C MET A 162 -10.98 9.09 11.08
N ILE A 163 -9.86 8.64 11.63
CA ILE A 163 -9.78 7.45 12.50
C ILE A 163 -9.30 7.78 13.93
N SER A 164 -9.16 9.05 14.24
CA SER A 164 -8.76 9.53 15.56
C SER A 164 -9.65 8.92 16.65
N GLY A 165 -9.02 8.40 17.70
CA GLY A 165 -9.73 7.67 18.78
C GLY A 165 -9.95 6.18 18.52
N GLN A 166 -9.78 5.69 17.30
CA GLN A 166 -9.92 4.26 16.96
C GLN A 166 -8.57 3.54 16.89
N VAL A 167 -7.51 4.29 16.61
CA VAL A 167 -6.12 3.78 16.60
C VAL A 167 -5.23 4.78 17.34
N LYS A 168 -4.12 4.29 17.86
CA LYS A 168 -3.06 5.11 18.44
C LYS A 168 -2.06 5.44 17.35
N ALA A 169 -1.83 6.71 17.14
CA ALA A 169 -0.79 7.21 16.24
C ALA A 169 -0.12 8.44 16.84
N SER A 170 1.15 8.63 16.53
CA SER A 170 1.94 9.77 17.01
C SER A 170 2.43 10.57 15.81
N PRO A 171 2.42 11.91 15.88
CA PRO A 171 2.95 12.73 14.80
C PRO A 171 4.44 12.43 14.59
N VAL A 172 4.86 12.39 13.34
CA VAL A 172 6.25 12.30 12.93
C VAL A 172 6.63 13.50 12.08
N GLU A 173 7.90 13.61 11.72
CA GLU A 173 8.37 14.74 10.94
C GLU A 173 7.64 14.83 9.58
N PRO A 174 7.11 16.01 9.21
CA PRO A 174 6.43 16.19 7.95
C PRO A 174 7.33 15.88 6.75
N ILE A 175 6.72 15.32 5.70
CA ILE A 175 7.44 14.92 4.49
C ILE A 175 7.44 16.07 3.49
N GLN A 176 8.63 16.46 3.02
CA GLN A 176 8.78 17.37 1.89
C GLN A 176 8.65 16.57 0.59
N ALA A 177 7.58 16.81 -0.14
CA ALA A 177 7.34 16.15 -1.42
C ALA A 177 7.56 17.11 -2.59
N LYS A 178 8.33 16.68 -3.59
CA LYS A 178 8.57 17.45 -4.80
C LYS A 178 7.23 17.77 -5.50
N GLY A 179 7.00 19.03 -5.84
CA GLY A 179 5.77 19.48 -6.48
C GLY A 179 4.63 19.84 -5.52
N LYS A 180 4.81 19.69 -4.21
CA LYS A 180 3.87 20.16 -3.19
C LYS A 180 4.35 21.49 -2.60
N SER A 181 3.42 22.43 -2.46
CA SER A 181 3.71 23.75 -1.88
C SER A 181 3.89 23.71 -0.36
N GLN A 182 3.34 22.70 0.29
CA GLN A 182 3.42 22.51 1.73
C GLN A 182 3.88 21.09 2.06
N PRO A 183 4.56 20.89 3.23
CA PRO A 183 4.92 19.57 3.71
C PRO A 183 3.68 18.72 3.96
N ILE A 184 3.81 17.40 3.73
CA ILE A 184 2.76 16.43 4.05
C ILE A 184 2.89 16.07 5.53
N ARG A 185 1.87 16.38 6.33
CA ARG A 185 1.80 15.94 7.73
C ARG A 185 1.49 14.46 7.80
N VAL A 186 2.25 13.73 8.58
CA VAL A 186 2.14 12.26 8.74
C VAL A 186 2.21 11.84 10.21
N TYR A 187 1.66 10.64 10.46
CA TYR A 187 1.57 10.00 11.77
C TYR A 187 2.03 8.56 11.69
#